data_00bbe33007dc0d7bcd130cf395ddd9c4
#
_entry.id   00bbe33007dc0d7bcd130cf395ddd9c4
#
_cell.length_a   1.000
_cell.length_b   1.000
_cell.length_c   1.000
_cell.angle_alpha   90.00
_cell.angle_beta   90.00
_cell.angle_gamma   90.00
#
_symmetry.space_group_name_H-M   'P 1'
#
loop_
_entity.id
_entity.type
_entity.pdbx_description
1 polymer ?
#
loop_
_entity_poly.entity_id
_entity_poly.type
_entity_poly.pdbx_seq_one_letter_code
_entity_poly.pdbx_strand_id
1 'polypeptide(L)'
;MDISRRSLINATAAGAAAGALAATPEPARAAPLTSTLGRDATQYDVRPNSPDDQTKVLQRAIDAAASAQMPLALPPGAYRTGALRLPNGGQLVGVRGATVLKFTGGASLIASEGASGITLTGLALDGAGIKLADRRGLVHFQNGLDVRVQDCDIVGSGGYGIWFESIAGEVSGNTIRKTANTAFTSFDALGLLVAQNTIQDASDNGIEILRHTMGDDGTIVVNNRIDDIKAGPGGSGQHGNAINAFRAGNVIVSGNHIRNCDYSAVRGNSASNIQITGNSVSNVREVALYSEFAFEGAVIANNTVDVCAVGVSVANFNEGGRMVTVHGNVIRNILPKRPIGTAPDDDAGIGIVVEADAAVTSNVIENAPSFGIMAGWGKYLRDVTITGNVLRNSFVGIGVSVVPGAGTALVSNNLISGSRGGAIVGLDHAKAVTNDLGADGTSRFAQIVLGLNAVR
;
A
#
# COMPACT_ATOMS: atom_id res chain seq x y z
N MET A 1 15.53 -26.06 -40.20
CA MET A 1 16.27 -24.96 -40.85
C MET A 1 16.43 -23.84 -39.83
N ASP A 2 17.62 -23.88 -39.20
CA ASP A 2 17.98 -22.85 -38.19
C ASP A 2 18.52 -21.60 -38.93
N ILE A 3 17.93 -20.47 -38.69
CA ILE A 3 18.45 -19.15 -39.17
C ILE A 3 18.96 -18.40 -37.94
N SER A 4 20.28 -18.43 -37.78
CA SER A 4 21.04 -17.74 -36.75
C SER A 4 21.01 -16.21 -36.98
N ARG A 5 20.72 -15.47 -35.89
CA ARG A 5 20.65 -13.98 -35.83
C ARG A 5 22.01 -13.25 -35.87
N ARG A 6 23.08 -13.85 -36.47
CA ARG A 6 24.44 -13.30 -36.40
C ARG A 6 25.05 -12.83 -37.72
N SER A 7 24.29 -12.58 -38.77
CA SER A 7 24.85 -12.27 -40.11
C SER A 7 24.31 -10.98 -40.74
N LEU A 8 24.25 -9.88 -39.99
CA LEU A 8 23.79 -8.60 -40.55
C LEU A 8 24.61 -7.39 -40.06
N ILE A 9 25.93 -7.53 -39.95
CA ILE A 9 26.85 -6.39 -39.81
C ILE A 9 28.15 -6.77 -40.50
N ASN A 10 28.23 -6.49 -41.79
CA ASN A 10 29.49 -6.28 -42.55
C ASN A 10 29.16 -5.95 -44.03
N ALA A 11 29.04 -4.68 -44.35
CA ALA A 11 29.26 -4.19 -45.70
C ALA A 11 29.61 -2.71 -45.65
N THR A 12 30.81 -2.47 -45.90
CA THR A 12 31.50 -1.54 -46.79
C THR A 12 31.74 -0.13 -46.34
N ALA A 13 33.01 0.11 -46.05
CA ALA A 13 33.64 1.40 -46.18
C ALA A 13 34.85 1.28 -47.09
N ALA A 14 34.77 1.86 -48.25
CA ALA A 14 35.96 2.15 -49.10
C ALA A 14 35.69 3.40 -49.93
N GLY A 15 36.58 4.40 -49.83
CA GLY A 15 36.80 5.37 -50.87
C GLY A 15 36.64 6.83 -50.55
N ALA A 16 37.66 7.52 -50.30
CA ALA A 16 38.31 8.60 -51.06
C ALA A 16 38.88 9.68 -50.10
N ALA A 17 40.18 9.74 -50.02
CA ALA A 17 40.95 10.86 -49.44
C ALA A 17 41.06 11.97 -50.48
N ALA A 18 40.63 13.19 -50.11
CA ALA A 18 41.04 14.43 -50.78
C ALA A 18 41.28 15.47 -49.68
N GLY A 19 42.48 16.01 -49.68
CA GLY A 19 42.95 16.95 -48.65
C GLY A 19 42.23 18.29 -48.68
N ALA A 20 41.99 18.81 -47.48
CA ALA A 20 41.70 20.23 -47.28
C ALA A 20 42.41 20.69 -46.03
N LEU A 21 43.10 21.80 -46.15
CA LEU A 21 43.89 22.50 -45.15
C LEU A 21 43.13 22.73 -43.83
N ALA A 22 43.81 22.43 -42.73
CA ALA A 22 43.31 22.60 -41.39
C ALA A 22 43.07 24.07 -41.06
N ALA A 23 41.82 24.47 -40.92
CA ALA A 23 41.43 25.57 -40.04
C ALA A 23 41.24 24.96 -38.66
N THR A 24 41.98 25.46 -37.66
CA THR A 24 41.79 25.12 -36.25
C THR A 24 40.34 25.45 -35.87
N PRO A 25 39.55 24.51 -35.45
CA PRO A 25 38.20 24.84 -34.97
C PRO A 25 38.37 25.62 -33.66
N GLU A 26 37.85 26.85 -33.61
CA GLU A 26 37.55 27.50 -32.33
C GLU A 26 36.72 26.50 -31.48
N PRO A 27 37.02 26.44 -30.13
CA PRO A 27 36.21 25.59 -29.29
C PRO A 27 34.75 26.03 -29.41
N ALA A 28 33.93 25.19 -29.98
CA ALA A 28 32.49 25.41 -30.06
C ALA A 28 32.02 25.69 -28.64
N ARG A 29 31.66 26.93 -28.37
CA ARG A 29 30.96 27.32 -27.16
C ARG A 29 29.71 26.47 -27.14
N ALA A 30 29.65 25.52 -26.23
CA ALA A 30 28.47 24.69 -26.07
C ALA A 30 27.26 25.63 -25.96
N ALA A 31 26.38 25.59 -26.93
CA ALA A 31 25.11 26.28 -26.82
C ALA A 31 24.49 25.85 -25.51
N PRO A 32 23.97 26.75 -24.68
CA PRO A 32 23.27 26.35 -23.49
C PRO A 32 22.18 25.38 -23.92
N LEU A 33 22.19 24.19 -23.34
CA LEU A 33 21.10 23.24 -23.51
C LEU A 33 19.85 23.98 -23.04
N THR A 34 19.11 24.56 -23.97
CA THR A 34 17.78 25.08 -23.70
C THR A 34 16.99 23.89 -23.23
N SER A 35 16.68 23.88 -21.92
CA SER A 35 15.87 22.82 -21.33
C SER A 35 14.56 22.73 -22.12
N THR A 36 14.37 21.66 -22.86
CA THR A 36 13.10 21.37 -23.53
C THR A 36 12.00 21.07 -22.50
N LEU A 37 12.35 21.00 -21.22
CA LEU A 37 11.48 20.64 -20.10
C LEU A 37 10.79 21.83 -19.41
N GLY A 38 11.13 23.07 -19.77
CA GLY A 38 10.55 24.26 -19.13
C GLY A 38 11.52 25.43 -19.04
N ARG A 39 11.16 26.44 -18.23
CA ARG A 39 12.04 27.59 -17.94
C ARG A 39 13.16 27.18 -17.01
N ASP A 40 14.40 27.46 -17.40
CA ASP A 40 15.56 27.17 -16.57
C ASP A 40 15.58 28.10 -15.35
N ALA A 41 15.64 27.53 -14.15
CA ALA A 41 15.65 28.27 -12.89
C ALA A 41 16.86 29.20 -12.74
N THR A 42 17.99 28.90 -13.40
CA THR A 42 19.18 29.75 -13.37
C THR A 42 18.96 31.15 -13.98
N GLN A 43 17.95 31.29 -14.85
CA GLN A 43 17.51 32.58 -15.39
C GLN A 43 16.91 33.52 -14.33
N TYR A 44 16.59 33.00 -13.16
CA TYR A 44 16.02 33.72 -12.04
C TYR A 44 16.99 33.84 -10.84
N ASP A 45 18.29 33.75 -11.09
CA ASP A 45 19.35 33.74 -10.07
C ASP A 45 19.32 32.53 -9.12
N VAL A 46 18.62 31.45 -9.47
CA VAL A 46 18.71 30.19 -8.73
C VAL A 46 20.03 29.51 -9.05
N ARG A 47 20.81 29.18 -8.02
CA ARG A 47 22.18 28.67 -8.19
C ARG A 47 22.33 27.26 -7.66
N PRO A 48 22.58 26.26 -8.52
CA PRO A 48 22.91 24.92 -8.06
C PRO A 48 24.12 24.92 -7.12
N ASN A 49 24.06 24.13 -6.06
CA ASN A 49 25.13 23.94 -5.08
C ASN A 49 25.56 25.20 -4.28
N SER A 50 24.74 26.24 -4.27
CA SER A 50 24.97 27.38 -3.40
C SER A 50 24.81 26.99 -1.92
N PRO A 51 25.73 27.42 -1.02
CA PRO A 51 25.57 27.25 0.42
C PRO A 51 24.43 28.09 1.02
N ASP A 52 24.00 29.12 0.30
CA ASP A 52 23.01 30.08 0.76
C ASP A 52 21.59 29.49 0.71
N ASP A 53 20.70 29.99 1.56
CA ASP A 53 19.26 29.71 1.47
C ASP A 53 18.67 30.43 0.25
N GLN A 54 18.01 29.66 -0.61
CA GLN A 54 17.48 30.14 -1.87
C GLN A 54 15.96 30.25 -1.89
N THR A 55 15.30 30.17 -0.74
CA THR A 55 13.84 30.16 -0.64
C THR A 55 13.18 31.29 -1.42
N LYS A 56 13.66 32.52 -1.25
CA LYS A 56 13.08 33.71 -1.91
C LYS A 56 13.26 33.71 -3.42
N VAL A 57 14.44 33.28 -3.91
CA VAL A 57 14.72 33.27 -5.36
C VAL A 57 13.99 32.11 -6.03
N LEU A 58 13.92 30.94 -5.40
CA LEU A 58 13.13 29.80 -5.87
C LEU A 58 11.65 30.15 -5.94
N GLN A 59 11.11 30.79 -4.89
CA GLN A 59 9.68 31.18 -4.90
C GLN A 59 9.36 32.12 -6.05
N ARG A 60 10.21 33.16 -6.29
CA ARG A 60 10.03 34.06 -7.44
C ARG A 60 10.08 33.33 -8.78
N ALA A 61 11.00 32.38 -8.92
CA ALA A 61 11.11 31.57 -10.13
C ALA A 61 9.87 30.70 -10.36
N ILE A 62 9.35 30.07 -9.29
CA ILE A 62 8.10 29.29 -9.31
C ILE A 62 6.94 30.17 -9.75
N ASP A 63 6.75 31.33 -9.13
CA ASP A 63 5.63 32.24 -9.41
C ASP A 63 5.71 32.75 -10.87
N ALA A 64 6.89 33.10 -11.35
CA ALA A 64 7.11 33.56 -12.72
C ALA A 64 6.87 32.46 -13.75
N ALA A 65 7.28 31.23 -13.49
CA ALA A 65 7.06 30.10 -14.38
C ALA A 65 5.57 29.73 -14.44
N ALA A 66 4.90 29.64 -13.30
CA ALA A 66 3.48 29.37 -13.23
C ALA A 66 2.64 30.45 -13.92
N SER A 67 2.95 31.73 -13.73
CA SER A 67 2.30 32.85 -14.42
C SER A 67 2.45 32.77 -15.94
N ALA A 68 3.54 32.18 -16.42
CA ALA A 68 3.78 31.94 -17.82
C ALA A 68 3.21 30.59 -18.32
N GLN A 69 2.54 29.84 -17.46
CA GLN A 69 2.02 28.50 -17.73
C GLN A 69 3.11 27.53 -18.23
N MET A 70 4.30 27.62 -17.69
CA MET A 70 5.43 26.77 -18.06
C MET A 70 6.01 26.06 -16.81
N PRO A 71 6.51 24.86 -16.96
CA PRO A 71 7.28 24.22 -15.90
C PRO A 71 8.54 25.01 -15.55
N LEU A 72 8.94 25.00 -14.27
CA LEU A 72 10.24 25.44 -13.82
C LEU A 72 11.19 24.26 -13.78
N ALA A 73 12.21 24.28 -14.64
CA ALA A 73 13.24 23.26 -14.68
C ALA A 73 14.40 23.63 -13.75
N LEU A 74 14.70 22.75 -12.80
CA LEU A 74 15.80 22.86 -11.88
C LEU A 74 16.97 21.99 -12.37
N PRO A 75 18.10 22.58 -12.83
CA PRO A 75 19.31 21.81 -13.19
C PRO A 75 19.81 20.90 -12.07
N PRO A 76 20.65 19.89 -12.39
CA PRO A 76 21.31 19.09 -11.39
C PRO A 76 22.09 19.93 -10.35
N GLY A 77 21.94 19.60 -9.08
CA GLY A 77 22.57 20.27 -7.97
C GLY A 77 21.71 20.30 -6.71
N ALA A 78 22.29 20.75 -5.61
CA ALA A 78 21.61 20.90 -4.33
C ALA A 78 21.15 22.35 -4.15
N TYR A 79 19.91 22.51 -3.72
CA TYR A 79 19.26 23.78 -3.46
C TYR A 79 18.78 23.81 -2.01
N ARG A 80 19.42 24.63 -1.18
CA ARG A 80 18.98 24.84 0.21
C ARG A 80 17.78 25.78 0.21
N THR A 81 16.69 25.35 0.77
CA THR A 81 15.44 26.12 0.76
C THR A 81 14.57 25.83 1.97
N GLY A 82 13.90 26.84 2.48
CA GLY A 82 12.79 26.70 3.41
C GLY A 82 11.49 26.31 2.68
N ALA A 83 10.37 26.76 3.21
CA ALA A 83 9.06 26.47 2.67
C ALA A 83 8.82 27.14 1.29
N LEU A 84 8.44 26.34 0.31
CA LEU A 84 8.00 26.76 -1.02
C LEU A 84 6.51 26.53 -1.19
N ARG A 85 5.82 27.46 -1.84
CA ARG A 85 4.42 27.34 -2.19
C ARG A 85 4.25 27.20 -3.69
N LEU A 86 3.47 26.21 -4.11
CA LEU A 86 3.09 26.06 -5.51
C LEU A 86 1.75 26.74 -5.75
N PRO A 87 1.70 27.71 -6.67
CA PRO A 87 0.45 28.33 -7.12
C PRO A 87 -0.27 27.39 -8.10
N ASN A 88 -1.47 27.77 -8.53
CA ASN A 88 -2.20 27.08 -9.57
C ASN A 88 -1.35 26.89 -10.85
N GLY A 89 -1.33 25.70 -11.38
CA GLY A 89 -0.46 25.33 -12.53
C GLY A 89 1.04 25.26 -12.22
N GLY A 90 1.43 25.27 -10.94
CA GLY A 90 2.84 25.21 -10.51
C GLY A 90 3.47 23.86 -10.82
N GLN A 91 4.51 23.85 -11.66
CA GLN A 91 5.20 22.63 -12.05
C GLN A 91 6.70 22.75 -11.81
N LEU A 92 7.26 21.82 -11.02
CA LEU A 92 8.69 21.72 -10.77
C LEU A 92 9.24 20.44 -11.39
N VAL A 93 10.26 20.60 -12.23
CA VAL A 93 10.89 19.50 -12.94
C VAL A 93 12.39 19.46 -12.61
N GLY A 94 12.87 18.30 -12.19
CA GLY A 94 14.28 18.06 -11.92
C GLY A 94 14.84 16.88 -12.70
N VAL A 95 16.06 16.50 -12.36
CA VAL A 95 16.70 15.28 -12.85
C VAL A 95 16.83 14.32 -11.67
N ARG A 96 16.11 13.20 -11.76
CA ARG A 96 16.05 12.19 -10.69
C ARG A 96 17.45 11.80 -10.20
N GLY A 97 17.66 11.81 -8.89
CA GLY A 97 18.93 11.50 -8.25
C GLY A 97 20.00 12.60 -8.34
N ALA A 98 19.74 13.68 -9.08
CA ALA A 98 20.73 14.76 -9.27
C ALA A 98 20.21 16.15 -8.85
N THR A 99 18.90 16.39 -8.88
CA THR A 99 18.31 17.67 -8.42
C THR A 99 17.76 17.49 -7.01
N VAL A 100 18.36 18.15 -6.02
CA VAL A 100 18.02 17.98 -4.60
C VAL A 100 17.52 19.29 -4.01
N LEU A 101 16.28 19.33 -3.51
CA LEU A 101 15.79 20.39 -2.63
C LEU A 101 16.04 19.97 -1.18
N LYS A 102 16.94 20.67 -0.50
CA LYS A 102 17.31 20.40 0.89
C LYS A 102 16.60 21.36 1.82
N PHE A 103 15.71 20.82 2.67
CA PHE A 103 14.91 21.60 3.59
C PHE A 103 15.76 22.27 4.67
N THR A 104 15.54 23.56 4.90
CA THR A 104 16.22 24.36 5.93
C THR A 104 15.30 24.78 7.06
N GLY A 105 13.98 24.55 6.93
CA GLY A 105 12.97 24.85 7.95
C GLY A 105 11.70 25.49 7.38
N GLY A 106 10.65 25.46 8.15
CA GLY A 106 9.33 25.97 7.78
C GLY A 106 8.23 24.94 8.05
N ALA A 107 7.01 25.22 7.58
CA ALA A 107 5.86 24.33 7.82
C ALA A 107 5.92 23.05 7.00
N SER A 108 6.42 23.12 5.77
CA SER A 108 6.62 22.02 4.82
C SER A 108 7.67 22.45 3.80
N LEU A 109 8.35 21.53 3.14
CA LEU A 109 9.28 21.89 2.07
C LEU A 109 8.51 22.44 0.86
N ILE A 110 7.47 21.71 0.45
CA ILE A 110 6.59 22.14 -0.65
C ILE A 110 5.14 22.05 -0.19
N ALA A 111 4.40 23.14 -0.33
CA ALA A 111 3.00 23.22 0.02
C ALA A 111 2.14 23.81 -1.11
N SER A 112 0.88 23.44 -1.13
CA SER A 112 -0.14 24.06 -1.96
C SER A 112 -1.51 23.99 -1.29
N GLU A 113 -2.32 25.01 -1.47
CA GLU A 113 -3.68 25.08 -0.96
C GLU A 113 -4.59 25.71 -2.01
N GLY A 114 -5.66 25.00 -2.38
CA GLY A 114 -6.63 25.47 -3.37
C GLY A 114 -6.08 25.56 -4.80
N ALA A 115 -4.94 24.93 -5.10
CA ALA A 115 -4.33 25.00 -6.41
C ALA A 115 -4.42 23.65 -7.16
N SER A 116 -4.67 23.73 -8.45
CA SER A 116 -4.79 22.59 -9.36
C SER A 116 -3.73 22.61 -10.45
N GLY A 117 -3.56 21.50 -11.18
CA GLY A 117 -2.55 21.38 -12.24
C GLY A 117 -1.11 21.39 -11.72
N ILE A 118 -0.90 20.88 -10.51
CA ILE A 118 0.42 20.83 -9.86
C ILE A 118 1.19 19.60 -10.31
N THR A 119 2.47 19.78 -10.61
CA THR A 119 3.36 18.67 -10.92
C THR A 119 4.70 18.81 -10.20
N LEU A 120 5.11 17.75 -9.52
CA LEU A 120 6.48 17.54 -9.04
C LEU A 120 7.04 16.31 -9.74
N THR A 121 8.15 16.45 -10.44
CA THR A 121 8.77 15.29 -11.11
C THR A 121 10.29 15.34 -11.09
N GLY A 122 10.92 14.17 -10.87
CA GLY A 122 12.36 14.00 -10.95
C GLY A 122 13.16 14.72 -9.87
N LEU A 123 12.58 15.02 -8.72
CA LEU A 123 13.18 15.77 -7.62
C LEU A 123 13.56 14.86 -6.45
N ALA A 124 14.69 15.11 -5.83
CA ALA A 124 14.98 14.62 -4.50
C ALA A 124 14.59 15.69 -3.45
N LEU A 125 13.65 15.34 -2.56
CA LEU A 125 13.13 16.19 -1.51
C LEU A 125 13.69 15.68 -0.18
N ASP A 126 14.75 16.34 0.32
CA ASP A 126 15.46 15.98 1.55
C ASP A 126 14.92 16.81 2.73
N GLY A 127 14.18 16.18 3.61
CA GLY A 127 13.64 16.79 4.83
C GLY A 127 14.68 17.07 5.91
N ALA A 128 15.91 16.56 5.75
CA ALA A 128 17.04 16.72 6.68
C ALA A 128 16.70 16.31 8.14
N GLY A 129 15.66 15.51 8.37
CA GLY A 129 15.17 15.13 9.71
C GLY A 129 14.56 16.29 10.50
N ILE A 130 14.31 17.43 9.87
CA ILE A 130 13.73 18.60 10.55
C ILE A 130 12.30 18.29 10.95
N LYS A 131 12.01 18.40 12.25
CA LYS A 131 10.68 18.11 12.81
C LYS A 131 9.64 19.03 12.19
N LEU A 132 8.58 18.43 11.69
CA LEU A 132 7.38 19.12 11.22
C LEU A 132 6.32 19.19 12.34
N ALA A 133 5.38 20.11 12.21
CA ALA A 133 4.22 20.15 13.09
C ALA A 133 3.35 18.90 12.87
N ASP A 134 2.47 18.64 13.83
CA ASP A 134 1.49 17.56 13.68
C ASP A 134 0.66 17.73 12.41
N ARG A 135 0.31 16.60 11.77
CA ARG A 135 -0.43 16.54 10.50
C ARG A 135 0.20 17.36 9.36
N ARG A 136 1.54 17.41 9.30
CA ARG A 136 2.28 18.07 8.23
C ARG A 136 3.19 17.10 7.49
N GLY A 137 3.07 17.12 6.15
CA GLY A 137 3.97 16.41 5.26
C GLY A 137 5.12 17.28 4.76
N LEU A 138 6.22 16.65 4.39
CA LEU A 138 7.29 17.35 3.66
C LEU A 138 6.76 17.93 2.35
N VAL A 139 5.91 17.17 1.66
CA VAL A 139 5.00 17.63 0.60
C VAL A 139 3.59 17.69 1.19
N HIS A 140 2.95 18.84 1.15
CA HIS A 140 1.66 19.08 1.82
C HIS A 140 0.69 19.83 0.92
N PHE A 141 -0.29 19.12 0.35
CA PHE A 141 -1.26 19.70 -0.58
C PHE A 141 -2.69 19.53 -0.08
N GLN A 142 -3.50 20.59 -0.23
CA GLN A 142 -4.89 20.62 0.18
C GLN A 142 -5.76 21.25 -0.92
N ASN A 143 -6.96 20.70 -1.12
CA ASN A 143 -8.01 21.25 -1.98
C ASN A 143 -7.55 21.47 -3.44
N GLY A 144 -7.13 20.43 -4.14
CA GLY A 144 -6.59 20.55 -5.51
C GLY A 144 -6.98 19.40 -6.42
N LEU A 145 -7.07 19.71 -7.70
CA LEU A 145 -7.32 18.74 -8.78
C LEU A 145 -6.11 18.64 -9.70
N ASP A 146 -5.98 17.50 -10.39
CA ASP A 146 -4.87 17.27 -11.33
C ASP A 146 -3.49 17.49 -10.68
N VAL A 147 -3.27 16.85 -9.54
CA VAL A 147 -2.02 16.91 -8.78
C VAL A 147 -1.17 15.68 -9.10
N ARG A 148 0.08 15.88 -9.47
CA ARG A 148 1.04 14.79 -9.77
C ARG A 148 2.32 14.92 -8.96
N VAL A 149 2.67 13.86 -8.25
CA VAL A 149 4.00 13.70 -7.64
C VAL A 149 4.60 12.43 -8.20
N GLN A 150 5.57 12.58 -9.11
CA GLN A 150 6.06 11.48 -9.92
C GLN A 150 7.58 11.43 -9.93
N ASP A 151 8.14 10.21 -9.92
CA ASP A 151 9.59 9.98 -10.04
C ASP A 151 10.46 10.79 -9.05
N CYS A 152 9.93 11.09 -7.87
CA CYS A 152 10.62 11.83 -6.82
C CYS A 152 11.24 10.90 -5.76
N ASP A 153 12.32 11.35 -5.15
CA ASP A 153 12.91 10.74 -3.95
C ASP A 153 12.59 11.62 -2.74
N ILE A 154 11.73 11.14 -1.82
CA ILE A 154 11.31 11.86 -0.62
C ILE A 154 11.97 11.19 0.58
N VAL A 155 12.86 11.89 1.26
CA VAL A 155 13.71 11.27 2.29
C VAL A 155 13.85 12.13 3.53
N GLY A 156 13.89 11.48 4.70
CA GLY A 156 14.23 12.14 5.96
C GLY A 156 13.20 13.18 6.40
N SER A 157 11.91 12.96 6.15
CA SER A 157 10.87 13.84 6.69
C SER A 157 10.77 13.68 8.20
N GLY A 158 10.85 14.78 8.94
CA GLY A 158 10.60 14.82 10.39
C GLY A 158 9.11 14.83 10.77
N GLY A 159 8.24 14.45 9.86
CA GLY A 159 6.80 14.23 9.97
C GLY A 159 6.35 13.26 8.91
N TYR A 160 5.20 13.52 8.27
CA TYR A 160 4.73 12.73 7.14
C TYR A 160 5.59 12.98 5.89
N GLY A 161 5.72 11.97 5.03
CA GLY A 161 6.39 12.16 3.74
C GLY A 161 5.56 13.05 2.82
N ILE A 162 4.40 12.57 2.44
CA ILE A 162 3.39 13.30 1.66
C ILE A 162 2.09 13.34 2.46
N TRP A 163 1.46 14.51 2.54
CA TRP A 163 0.14 14.72 3.09
C TRP A 163 -0.77 15.37 2.06
N PHE A 164 -1.84 14.69 1.70
CA PHE A 164 -2.88 15.18 0.82
C PHE A 164 -4.20 15.30 1.57
N GLU A 165 -4.98 16.33 1.28
CA GLU A 165 -6.34 16.50 1.80
C GLU A 165 -7.23 17.07 0.68
N SER A 166 -8.32 16.38 0.36
CA SER A 166 -9.24 16.75 -0.73
C SER A 166 -8.50 16.93 -2.07
N ILE A 167 -7.71 15.93 -2.45
CA ILE A 167 -6.89 15.93 -3.67
C ILE A 167 -7.38 14.86 -4.64
N ALA A 168 -7.47 15.24 -5.92
CA ALA A 168 -7.51 14.30 -7.04
C ALA A 168 -6.20 14.33 -7.81
N GLY A 169 -5.68 13.16 -8.18
CA GLY A 169 -4.42 13.10 -8.93
C GLY A 169 -3.66 11.79 -8.78
N GLU A 170 -2.34 11.88 -8.80
CA GLU A 170 -1.46 10.73 -8.88
C GLU A 170 -0.19 10.90 -8.04
N VAL A 171 0.18 9.83 -7.34
CA VAL A 171 1.46 9.68 -6.64
C VAL A 171 2.12 8.41 -7.17
N SER A 172 3.09 8.54 -8.10
CA SER A 172 3.61 7.37 -8.79
C SER A 172 5.12 7.37 -9.01
N GLY A 173 5.73 6.19 -9.01
CA GLY A 173 7.15 6.02 -9.30
C GLY A 173 8.10 6.62 -8.25
N ASN A 174 7.59 7.06 -7.11
CA ASN A 174 8.39 7.70 -6.07
C ASN A 174 9.12 6.70 -5.18
N THR A 175 10.23 7.15 -4.60
CA THR A 175 10.85 6.49 -3.44
C THR A 175 10.60 7.35 -2.20
N ILE A 176 9.90 6.82 -1.20
CA ILE A 176 9.59 7.53 0.05
C ILE A 176 10.22 6.73 1.20
N ARG A 177 11.12 7.35 1.95
CA ARG A 177 11.85 6.63 2.99
C ARG A 177 12.27 7.50 4.17
N LYS A 178 12.44 6.86 5.33
CA LYS A 178 12.89 7.51 6.57
C LYS A 178 11.96 8.66 6.94
N THR A 179 10.68 8.35 7.09
CA THR A 179 9.69 9.31 7.58
C THR A 179 9.45 9.10 9.07
N ALA A 180 9.41 10.17 9.84
CA ALA A 180 9.12 10.11 11.28
C ALA A 180 7.65 9.76 11.58
N ASN A 181 6.81 9.79 10.56
CA ASN A 181 5.41 9.40 10.60
C ASN A 181 5.07 8.58 9.33
N THR A 182 3.81 8.54 8.89
CA THR A 182 3.38 7.83 7.68
C THR A 182 4.08 8.36 6.42
N ALA A 183 4.43 7.45 5.51
CA ALA A 183 5.09 7.83 4.27
C ALA A 183 4.16 8.61 3.32
N PHE A 184 2.94 8.13 3.10
CA PHE A 184 1.90 8.80 2.31
C PHE A 184 0.56 8.76 3.03
N THR A 185 -0.04 9.91 3.26
CA THR A 185 -1.38 10.04 3.86
C THR A 185 -2.29 10.86 2.95
N SER A 186 -3.49 10.36 2.75
CA SER A 186 -4.57 11.04 2.05
C SER A 186 -5.81 11.13 2.94
N PHE A 187 -6.39 12.32 3.06
CA PHE A 187 -7.71 12.55 3.65
C PHE A 187 -8.70 13.02 2.60
N ASP A 188 -9.91 12.41 2.62
CA ASP A 188 -11.02 12.79 1.73
C ASP A 188 -10.60 12.94 0.27
N ALA A 189 -9.88 11.92 -0.25
CA ALA A 189 -9.46 11.91 -1.63
C ALA A 189 -10.64 11.97 -2.60
N LEU A 190 -10.34 12.42 -3.81
CA LEU A 190 -11.27 12.50 -4.92
C LEU A 190 -10.86 11.54 -6.04
N GLY A 191 -10.57 10.27 -5.70
CA GLY A 191 -10.11 9.24 -6.63
C GLY A 191 -8.63 9.35 -6.98
N LEU A 192 -7.74 9.10 -6.01
CA LEU A 192 -6.29 9.10 -6.24
C LEU A 192 -5.79 7.82 -6.90
N LEU A 193 -4.69 7.94 -7.66
CA LEU A 193 -3.84 6.83 -8.05
C LEU A 193 -2.54 6.85 -7.25
N VAL A 194 -2.27 5.80 -6.46
CA VAL A 194 -1.02 5.62 -5.72
C VAL A 194 -0.31 4.38 -6.26
N ALA A 195 0.65 4.57 -7.17
CA ALA A 195 1.15 3.49 -8.01
C ALA A 195 2.67 3.42 -8.09
N GLN A 196 3.23 2.19 -8.12
CA GLN A 196 4.63 1.94 -8.43
C GLN A 196 5.62 2.65 -7.49
N ASN A 197 5.19 3.05 -6.30
CA ASN A 197 6.08 3.67 -5.32
C ASN A 197 6.89 2.60 -4.56
N THR A 198 8.09 2.99 -4.14
CA THR A 198 8.89 2.25 -3.15
C THR A 198 8.84 2.99 -1.83
N ILE A 199 8.26 2.36 -0.82
CA ILE A 199 8.12 2.91 0.54
C ILE A 199 8.93 2.06 1.50
N GLN A 200 9.79 2.68 2.28
CA GLN A 200 10.66 1.98 3.21
C GLN A 200 10.97 2.81 4.45
N ASP A 201 11.06 2.13 5.60
CA ASP A 201 11.48 2.75 6.87
C ASP A 201 10.56 3.94 7.24
N ALA A 202 9.26 3.68 7.31
CA ALA A 202 8.27 4.62 7.84
C ALA A 202 7.97 4.26 9.31
N SER A 203 7.95 5.29 10.17
CA SER A 203 7.78 5.09 11.62
C SER A 203 6.33 4.95 12.07
N ASP A 204 5.38 5.02 11.16
CA ASP A 204 3.95 4.82 11.42
C ASP A 204 3.36 3.88 10.36
N ASN A 205 2.59 4.37 9.39
CA ASN A 205 2.05 3.56 8.31
C ASN A 205 2.80 3.79 6.98
N GLY A 206 2.67 2.88 6.04
CA GLY A 206 3.19 3.08 4.69
C GLY A 206 2.30 4.03 3.89
N ILE A 207 1.06 3.62 3.66
CA ILE A 207 0.02 4.38 2.92
C ILE A 207 -1.24 4.44 3.77
N GLU A 208 -1.77 5.61 3.96
CA GLU A 208 -3.07 5.86 4.60
C GLU A 208 -4.05 6.50 3.62
N ILE A 209 -5.22 5.88 3.48
CA ILE A 209 -6.36 6.40 2.73
C ILE A 209 -7.49 6.59 3.73
N LEU A 210 -7.72 7.81 4.14
CA LEU A 210 -8.55 8.15 5.28
C LEU A 210 -9.71 9.06 4.87
N ARG A 211 -10.83 8.90 5.54
CA ARG A 211 -11.95 9.84 5.41
C ARG A 211 -12.43 10.29 6.79
N HIS A 212 -12.82 11.55 6.89
CA HIS A 212 -13.45 12.07 8.10
C HIS A 212 -14.81 11.42 8.34
N THR A 213 -15.58 11.24 7.29
CA THR A 213 -16.87 10.55 7.30
C THR A 213 -16.82 9.35 6.36
N MET A 214 -17.40 8.22 6.78
CA MET A 214 -17.50 7.04 5.93
C MET A 214 -18.18 7.38 4.60
N GLY A 215 -17.58 6.98 3.50
CA GLY A 215 -18.10 7.27 2.17
C GLY A 215 -17.17 6.85 1.04
N ASP A 216 -17.56 7.22 -0.17
CA ASP A 216 -16.80 6.93 -1.40
C ASP A 216 -15.48 7.70 -1.43
N ASP A 217 -14.39 6.98 -1.69
CA ASP A 217 -13.04 7.53 -1.87
C ASP A 217 -12.50 7.20 -3.25
N GLY A 218 -12.63 5.95 -3.68
CA GLY A 218 -12.26 5.48 -5.01
C GLY A 218 -10.75 5.45 -5.29
N THR A 219 -9.90 5.56 -4.28
CA THR A 219 -8.44 5.50 -4.44
C THR A 219 -7.98 4.12 -4.90
N ILE A 220 -7.04 4.10 -5.85
CA ILE A 220 -6.39 2.90 -6.37
C ILE A 220 -4.94 2.86 -5.87
N VAL A 221 -4.59 1.82 -5.10
CA VAL A 221 -3.23 1.57 -4.57
C VAL A 221 -2.66 0.34 -5.26
N VAL A 222 -1.75 0.53 -6.23
CA VAL A 222 -1.36 -0.56 -7.13
C VAL A 222 0.15 -0.64 -7.38
N ASN A 223 0.67 -1.88 -7.39
CA ASN A 223 2.06 -2.19 -7.76
C ASN A 223 3.13 -1.46 -6.92
N ASN A 224 2.82 -1.11 -5.67
CA ASN A 224 3.80 -0.51 -4.77
C ASN A 224 4.68 -1.59 -4.11
N ARG A 225 5.88 -1.21 -3.70
CA ARG A 225 6.80 -1.98 -2.86
C ARG A 225 6.88 -1.33 -1.51
N ILE A 226 6.44 -2.04 -0.45
CA ILE A 226 6.35 -1.48 0.90
C ILE A 226 7.10 -2.41 1.85
N ASP A 227 8.06 -1.86 2.57
CA ASP A 227 8.98 -2.62 3.41
C ASP A 227 9.33 -1.86 4.69
N ASP A 228 9.48 -2.58 5.79
CA ASP A 228 9.97 -2.03 7.07
C ASP A 228 9.08 -0.90 7.62
N ILE A 229 7.81 -1.22 7.87
CA ILE A 229 6.83 -0.29 8.43
C ILE A 229 6.68 -0.52 9.93
N LYS A 230 6.91 0.52 10.71
CA LYS A 230 6.93 0.47 12.18
C LYS A 230 5.66 1.04 12.79
N ALA A 231 5.35 0.58 13.99
CA ALA A 231 4.32 1.15 14.85
C ALA A 231 4.97 2.08 15.90
N GLY A 232 5.72 3.09 15.46
CA GLY A 232 6.45 4.00 16.34
C GLY A 232 5.58 4.72 17.38
N PRO A 233 4.36 5.17 17.05
CA PRO A 233 3.42 5.73 18.02
C PRO A 233 2.84 4.71 19.00
N GLY A 234 3.03 3.40 18.74
CA GLY A 234 2.41 2.33 19.53
C GLY A 234 0.96 2.08 19.10
N GLY A 235 0.10 1.69 20.04
CA GLY A 235 -1.31 1.44 19.77
C GLY A 235 -1.66 -0.03 19.56
N SER A 236 -2.90 -0.30 19.16
CA SER A 236 -3.48 -1.64 19.01
C SER A 236 -3.90 -1.96 17.57
N GLY A 237 -3.13 -1.51 16.58
CA GLY A 237 -3.33 -1.82 15.17
C GLY A 237 -3.64 -0.64 14.26
N GLN A 238 -3.83 0.57 14.77
CA GLN A 238 -4.01 1.76 13.94
C GLN A 238 -2.70 2.24 13.28
N HIS A 239 -1.55 1.80 13.79
CA HIS A 239 -0.20 2.14 13.32
C HIS A 239 0.53 0.88 12.87
N GLY A 240 1.57 1.02 12.07
CA GLY A 240 2.40 -0.10 11.62
C GLY A 240 1.83 -0.93 10.47
N ASN A 241 0.83 -0.41 9.76
CA ASN A 241 0.26 -1.08 8.60
C ASN A 241 0.94 -0.63 7.30
N ALA A 242 1.12 -1.54 6.35
CA ALA A 242 1.63 -1.11 5.05
C ALA A 242 0.61 -0.24 4.31
N ILE A 243 -0.66 -0.64 4.30
CA ILE A 243 -1.77 0.10 3.68
C ILE A 243 -2.95 0.08 4.65
N ASN A 244 -3.42 1.24 5.04
CA ASN A 244 -4.56 1.43 5.94
C ASN A 244 -5.65 2.27 5.26
N ALA A 245 -6.81 1.68 5.01
CA ALA A 245 -8.01 2.36 4.52
C ALA A 245 -9.00 2.53 5.67
N PHE A 246 -9.25 3.76 6.09
CA PHE A 246 -10.17 4.06 7.20
C PHE A 246 -11.35 4.87 6.72
N ARG A 247 -12.57 4.32 6.85
CA ARG A 247 -13.82 4.91 6.38
C ARG A 247 -13.88 5.21 4.87
N ALA A 248 -12.88 4.77 4.13
CA ALA A 248 -12.70 5.03 2.71
C ALA A 248 -13.28 3.87 1.89
N GLY A 249 -14.39 4.09 1.24
CA GLY A 249 -15.07 3.11 0.40
C GLY A 249 -14.54 3.05 -1.03
N ASN A 250 -14.81 1.95 -1.73
CA ASN A 250 -14.43 1.68 -3.12
C ASN A 250 -12.91 1.72 -3.39
N VAL A 251 -12.09 1.47 -2.36
CA VAL A 251 -10.63 1.43 -2.49
C VAL A 251 -10.19 0.11 -3.13
N ILE A 252 -9.28 0.19 -4.10
CA ILE A 252 -8.66 -0.97 -4.74
C ILE A 252 -7.20 -1.06 -4.31
N VAL A 253 -6.81 -2.19 -3.70
CA VAL A 253 -5.43 -2.50 -3.29
C VAL A 253 -4.96 -3.73 -4.07
N SER A 254 -4.13 -3.54 -5.09
CA SER A 254 -3.81 -4.64 -6.01
C SER A 254 -2.33 -4.69 -6.41
N GLY A 255 -1.79 -5.91 -6.52
CA GLY A 255 -0.45 -6.14 -7.05
C GLY A 255 0.70 -5.57 -6.22
N ASN A 256 0.47 -5.22 -4.95
CA ASN A 256 1.52 -4.67 -4.09
C ASN A 256 2.41 -5.77 -3.51
N HIS A 257 3.71 -5.46 -3.34
CA HIS A 257 4.68 -6.27 -2.61
C HIS A 257 4.89 -5.68 -1.22
N ILE A 258 4.46 -6.40 -0.19
CA ILE A 258 4.44 -5.91 1.20
C ILE A 258 5.23 -6.86 2.10
N ARG A 259 6.12 -6.33 2.92
CA ARG A 259 6.86 -7.14 3.88
C ARG A 259 7.31 -6.34 5.11
N ASN A 260 7.61 -7.05 6.19
CA ASN A 260 8.21 -6.51 7.41
C ASN A 260 7.39 -5.36 8.02
N CYS A 261 6.11 -5.60 8.28
CA CYS A 261 5.24 -4.62 8.93
C CYS A 261 4.95 -5.02 10.38
N ASP A 262 4.95 -4.05 11.27
CA ASP A 262 4.68 -4.30 12.69
C ASP A 262 3.24 -4.73 12.97
N TYR A 263 2.30 -4.36 12.08
CA TYR A 263 0.90 -4.81 12.13
C TYR A 263 0.47 -5.44 10.79
N SER A 264 -0.56 -4.91 10.16
CA SER A 264 -1.19 -5.55 8.99
C SER A 264 -0.52 -5.15 7.66
N ALA A 265 -0.62 -6.00 6.65
CA ALA A 265 -0.26 -5.61 5.30
C ALA A 265 -1.32 -4.68 4.69
N VAL A 266 -2.58 -5.08 4.74
CA VAL A 266 -3.70 -4.25 4.28
C VAL A 266 -4.80 -4.31 5.34
N ARG A 267 -5.20 -3.16 5.82
CA ARG A 267 -6.29 -3.00 6.80
C ARG A 267 -7.38 -2.11 6.23
N GLY A 268 -8.58 -2.63 6.10
CA GLY A 268 -9.79 -1.89 5.77
C GLY A 268 -10.65 -1.74 7.03
N ASN A 269 -10.65 -0.58 7.66
CA ASN A 269 -11.47 -0.29 8.83
C ASN A 269 -12.68 0.54 8.42
N SER A 270 -13.88 -0.01 8.54
CA SER A 270 -15.12 0.62 8.06
C SER A 270 -15.04 1.06 6.59
N ALA A 271 -14.29 0.31 5.78
CA ALA A 271 -14.03 0.59 4.37
C ALA A 271 -14.88 -0.35 3.50
N SER A 272 -16.04 0.14 3.05
CA SER A 272 -16.98 -0.65 2.23
C SER A 272 -16.49 -0.81 0.80
N ASN A 273 -16.87 -1.93 0.16
CA ASN A 273 -16.50 -2.28 -1.22
C ASN A 273 -14.98 -2.29 -1.49
N ILE A 274 -14.18 -2.60 -0.47
CA ILE A 274 -12.73 -2.70 -0.63
C ILE A 274 -12.35 -3.95 -1.44
N GLN A 275 -11.38 -3.80 -2.35
CA GLN A 275 -10.81 -4.91 -3.10
C GLN A 275 -9.34 -5.08 -2.74
N ILE A 276 -8.96 -6.24 -2.21
CA ILE A 276 -7.58 -6.59 -1.85
C ILE A 276 -7.18 -7.79 -2.71
N THR A 277 -6.48 -7.54 -3.82
CA THR A 277 -6.31 -8.57 -4.84
C THR A 277 -4.89 -8.66 -5.39
N GLY A 278 -4.38 -9.89 -5.55
CA GLY A 278 -3.10 -10.12 -6.22
C GLY A 278 -1.87 -9.56 -5.48
N ASN A 279 -1.97 -9.30 -4.18
CA ASN A 279 -0.84 -8.80 -3.40
C ASN A 279 0.06 -9.95 -2.93
N SER A 280 1.36 -9.67 -2.81
CA SER A 280 2.36 -10.56 -2.21
C SER A 280 2.75 -10.02 -0.84
N VAL A 281 2.44 -10.77 0.22
CA VAL A 281 2.62 -10.36 1.61
C VAL A 281 3.56 -11.33 2.32
N SER A 282 4.53 -10.81 3.06
CA SER A 282 5.40 -11.63 3.89
C SER A 282 5.84 -10.93 5.18
N ASN A 283 5.97 -11.71 6.25
CA ASN A 283 6.49 -11.26 7.54
C ASN A 283 5.76 -10.02 8.09
N VAL A 284 4.45 -10.14 8.27
CA VAL A 284 3.61 -9.16 8.98
C VAL A 284 3.20 -9.75 10.33
N ARG A 285 3.05 -8.90 11.36
CA ARG A 285 3.00 -9.40 12.74
C ARG A 285 1.58 -9.59 13.26
N GLU A 286 0.58 -9.09 12.57
CA GLU A 286 -0.82 -9.19 12.96
C GLU A 286 -1.64 -9.93 11.89
N VAL A 287 -2.70 -9.34 11.39
CA VAL A 287 -3.54 -9.85 10.32
C VAL A 287 -2.96 -9.41 8.98
N ALA A 288 -2.69 -10.32 8.07
CA ALA A 288 -2.13 -9.93 6.79
C ALA A 288 -3.13 -9.10 5.97
N LEU A 289 -4.36 -9.60 5.81
CA LEU A 289 -5.42 -8.95 5.02
C LEU A 289 -6.68 -8.81 5.88
N TYR A 290 -7.06 -7.60 6.19
CA TYR A 290 -8.05 -7.32 7.22
C TYR A 290 -9.17 -6.41 6.73
N SER A 291 -10.42 -6.84 6.92
CA SER A 291 -11.62 -5.99 6.83
C SER A 291 -12.39 -6.08 8.14
N GLU A 292 -12.63 -4.94 8.78
CA GLU A 292 -13.19 -4.88 10.13
C GLU A 292 -14.18 -3.73 10.33
N PHE A 293 -14.92 -3.81 11.41
CA PHE A 293 -15.96 -2.87 11.83
C PHE A 293 -17.12 -2.74 10.82
N ALA A 294 -17.68 -1.56 10.67
CA ALA A 294 -18.89 -1.27 9.91
C ALA A 294 -18.62 -1.20 8.39
N PHE A 295 -18.15 -2.28 7.76
CA PHE A 295 -17.99 -2.35 6.32
C PHE A 295 -19.09 -3.20 5.67
N GLU A 296 -19.48 -2.84 4.46
CA GLU A 296 -20.32 -3.66 3.59
C GLU A 296 -19.62 -3.89 2.25
N GLY A 297 -19.36 -5.15 1.94
CA GLY A 297 -18.69 -5.55 0.70
C GLY A 297 -17.16 -5.52 0.80
N ALA A 298 -16.55 -6.69 0.62
CA ALA A 298 -15.11 -6.83 0.45
C ALA A 298 -14.79 -7.99 -0.51
N VAL A 299 -13.75 -7.81 -1.32
CA VAL A 299 -13.17 -8.87 -2.15
C VAL A 299 -11.72 -9.07 -1.74
N ILE A 300 -11.38 -10.25 -1.19
CA ILE A 300 -10.01 -10.60 -0.80
C ILE A 300 -9.59 -11.81 -1.64
N ALA A 301 -8.87 -11.58 -2.73
CA ALA A 301 -8.68 -12.63 -3.72
C ALA A 301 -7.27 -12.68 -4.33
N ASN A 302 -6.82 -13.91 -4.62
CA ASN A 302 -5.59 -14.18 -5.36
C ASN A 302 -4.32 -13.59 -4.71
N ASN A 303 -4.30 -13.43 -3.39
CA ASN A 303 -3.14 -12.96 -2.65
C ASN A 303 -2.25 -14.13 -2.21
N THR A 304 -0.95 -13.88 -2.06
CA THR A 304 -0.01 -14.79 -1.39
C THR A 304 0.40 -14.21 -0.05
N VAL A 305 0.29 -15.00 1.02
CA VAL A 305 0.61 -14.60 2.40
C VAL A 305 1.55 -15.63 3.00
N ASP A 306 2.69 -15.17 3.49
CA ASP A 306 3.72 -15.99 4.12
C ASP A 306 4.21 -15.35 5.42
N VAL A 307 4.03 -16.01 6.53
CA VAL A 307 4.37 -15.55 7.89
C VAL A 307 3.52 -14.35 8.35
N CYS A 308 2.46 -14.65 9.12
CA CYS A 308 1.59 -13.68 9.81
C CYS A 308 0.92 -14.37 11.01
N ALA A 309 0.27 -13.64 11.91
CA ALA A 309 -0.49 -14.24 13.01
C ALA A 309 -1.88 -14.72 12.55
N VAL A 310 -2.52 -13.97 11.63
CA VAL A 310 -3.77 -14.33 10.96
C VAL A 310 -3.63 -13.99 9.48
N GLY A 311 -3.98 -14.92 8.59
CA GLY A 311 -3.85 -14.69 7.15
C GLY A 311 -4.87 -13.71 6.61
N VAL A 312 -6.14 -14.01 6.78
CA VAL A 312 -7.28 -13.14 6.42
C VAL A 312 -8.22 -13.06 7.62
N SER A 313 -8.64 -11.86 7.97
CA SER A 313 -9.72 -11.66 8.94
C SER A 313 -10.80 -10.75 8.37
N VAL A 314 -12.04 -11.22 8.46
CA VAL A 314 -13.26 -10.48 8.11
C VAL A 314 -14.17 -10.56 9.32
N ALA A 315 -14.15 -9.52 10.13
CA ALA A 315 -14.69 -9.55 11.47
C ALA A 315 -15.66 -8.40 11.76
N ASN A 316 -16.20 -8.42 12.99
CA ASN A 316 -17.09 -7.40 13.53
C ASN A 316 -18.48 -7.35 12.89
N PHE A 317 -19.10 -8.52 12.73
CA PHE A 317 -20.51 -8.59 12.35
C PHE A 317 -21.42 -7.82 13.34
N ASN A 318 -21.04 -7.77 14.62
CA ASN A 318 -21.72 -6.96 15.63
C ASN A 318 -21.71 -5.44 15.33
N GLU A 319 -20.75 -4.97 14.56
CA GLU A 319 -20.62 -3.58 14.10
C GLU A 319 -21.14 -3.36 12.67
N GLY A 320 -21.64 -4.43 12.02
CA GLY A 320 -22.18 -4.38 10.67
C GLY A 320 -21.26 -4.96 9.58
N GLY A 321 -20.08 -5.47 9.92
CA GLY A 321 -19.13 -6.07 8.98
C GLY A 321 -19.72 -7.31 8.28
N ARG A 322 -19.87 -7.27 6.95
CA ARG A 322 -20.51 -8.34 6.17
C ARG A 322 -20.27 -8.25 4.66
N MET A 323 -20.74 -9.25 3.92
CA MET A 323 -20.70 -9.35 2.46
C MET A 323 -19.29 -9.45 1.90
N VAL A 324 -18.67 -10.63 2.03
CA VAL A 324 -17.29 -10.82 1.57
C VAL A 324 -17.12 -12.07 0.73
N THR A 325 -16.20 -11.98 -0.24
CA THR A 325 -15.61 -13.15 -0.87
C THR A 325 -14.13 -13.25 -0.51
N VAL A 326 -13.71 -14.42 0.01
CA VAL A 326 -12.30 -14.76 0.24
C VAL A 326 -11.96 -15.92 -0.71
N HIS A 327 -11.24 -15.60 -1.79
CA HIS A 327 -11.12 -16.53 -2.91
C HIS A 327 -9.68 -16.64 -3.44
N GLY A 328 -9.23 -17.89 -3.69
CA GLY A 328 -7.99 -18.14 -4.43
C GLY A 328 -6.71 -17.68 -3.74
N ASN A 329 -6.72 -17.45 -2.44
CA ASN A 329 -5.54 -17.02 -1.71
C ASN A 329 -4.64 -18.22 -1.34
N VAL A 330 -3.33 -18.01 -1.31
CA VAL A 330 -2.33 -18.95 -0.81
C VAL A 330 -1.78 -18.40 0.50
N ILE A 331 -2.01 -19.11 1.61
CA ILE A 331 -1.70 -18.64 2.98
C ILE A 331 -0.88 -19.72 3.68
N ARG A 332 0.28 -19.38 4.22
CA ARG A 332 1.15 -20.38 4.86
C ARG A 332 1.98 -19.82 6.01
N ASN A 333 2.50 -20.74 6.83
CA ASN A 333 3.44 -20.46 7.90
C ASN A 333 2.90 -19.46 8.93
N ILE A 334 1.70 -19.73 9.41
CA ILE A 334 1.00 -18.86 10.37
C ILE A 334 1.67 -18.96 11.74
N LEU A 335 1.89 -17.82 12.38
CA LEU A 335 2.51 -17.73 13.70
C LEU A 335 1.52 -18.19 14.78
N PRO A 336 1.98 -18.99 15.78
CA PRO A 336 1.09 -19.51 16.83
C PRO A 336 0.63 -18.45 17.83
N LYS A 337 1.27 -17.30 17.85
CA LYS A 337 0.96 -16.17 18.76
C LYS A 337 1.22 -14.86 18.03
N ARG A 338 0.51 -13.83 18.42
CA ARG A 338 0.84 -12.47 18.01
C ARG A 338 2.18 -12.07 18.65
N PRO A 339 3.07 -11.39 17.94
CA PRO A 339 4.32 -10.88 18.49
C PRO A 339 4.10 -9.87 19.60
N ILE A 340 5.11 -9.70 20.46
CA ILE A 340 5.10 -8.68 21.53
C ILE A 340 4.85 -7.29 20.92
N GLY A 341 3.99 -6.50 21.55
CA GLY A 341 3.62 -5.15 21.11
C GLY A 341 2.36 -5.10 20.24
N THR A 342 1.78 -6.26 19.87
CA THR A 342 0.41 -6.37 19.34
C THR A 342 -0.54 -6.75 20.49
N ALA A 343 -1.84 -6.87 20.25
CA ALA A 343 -2.78 -7.34 21.27
C ALA A 343 -2.53 -8.84 21.55
N PRO A 344 -1.89 -9.21 22.67
CA PRO A 344 -1.41 -10.58 22.90
C PRO A 344 -2.55 -11.57 23.17
N ASP A 345 -3.70 -11.06 23.61
CA ASP A 345 -4.88 -11.86 23.95
C ASP A 345 -5.79 -12.12 22.74
N ASP A 346 -5.50 -11.47 21.60
CA ASP A 346 -6.22 -11.71 20.38
C ASP A 346 -5.81 -13.03 19.73
N ASP A 347 -6.75 -13.65 19.03
CA ASP A 347 -6.53 -14.91 18.35
C ASP A 347 -5.39 -14.86 17.34
N ALA A 348 -4.66 -15.94 17.25
CA ALA A 348 -3.55 -16.15 16.33
C ALA A 348 -3.51 -17.61 15.87
N GLY A 349 -2.66 -17.88 14.88
CA GLY A 349 -2.53 -19.22 14.36
C GLY A 349 -3.61 -19.61 13.36
N ILE A 350 -4.29 -18.62 12.75
CA ILE A 350 -5.48 -18.84 11.93
C ILE A 350 -5.22 -18.44 10.48
N GLY A 351 -5.57 -19.30 9.54
CA GLY A 351 -5.47 -18.99 8.13
C GLY A 351 -6.50 -17.95 7.69
N ILE A 352 -7.79 -18.22 7.90
CA ILE A 352 -8.90 -17.34 7.51
C ILE A 352 -9.94 -17.30 8.63
N VAL A 353 -10.40 -16.10 9.00
CA VAL A 353 -11.55 -15.86 9.90
C VAL A 353 -12.63 -15.11 9.14
N VAL A 354 -13.88 -15.57 9.25
CA VAL A 354 -15.06 -14.90 8.68
C VAL A 354 -16.26 -14.99 9.63
N GLU A 355 -17.18 -14.03 9.57
CA GLU A 355 -18.36 -14.03 10.44
C GLU A 355 -19.69 -14.05 9.66
N ALA A 356 -19.90 -13.16 8.70
CA ALA A 356 -21.23 -13.02 8.10
C ALA A 356 -21.22 -12.79 6.58
N ASP A 357 -22.24 -13.36 5.93
CA ASP A 357 -22.53 -13.22 4.50
C ASP A 357 -21.28 -13.46 3.64
N ALA A 358 -20.59 -14.57 3.92
CA ALA A 358 -19.24 -14.81 3.41
C ALA A 358 -19.12 -16.06 2.54
N ALA A 359 -18.40 -15.96 1.43
CA ALA A 359 -17.98 -17.08 0.62
C ALA A 359 -16.47 -17.29 0.70
N VAL A 360 -16.02 -18.40 1.30
CA VAL A 360 -14.60 -18.78 1.41
C VAL A 360 -14.33 -19.92 0.45
N THR A 361 -13.69 -19.64 -0.68
CA THR A 361 -13.62 -20.61 -1.77
C THR A 361 -12.23 -20.70 -2.40
N SER A 362 -11.82 -21.93 -2.75
CA SER A 362 -10.60 -22.19 -3.54
C SER A 362 -9.31 -21.63 -2.93
N ASN A 363 -9.24 -21.48 -1.60
CA ASN A 363 -8.01 -21.07 -0.92
C ASN A 363 -7.13 -22.30 -0.62
N VAL A 364 -5.80 -22.07 -0.59
CA VAL A 364 -4.82 -23.07 -0.17
C VAL A 364 -4.15 -22.57 1.11
N ILE A 365 -4.32 -23.33 2.21
CA ILE A 365 -3.83 -22.96 3.53
C ILE A 365 -2.92 -24.06 4.07
N GLU A 366 -1.73 -23.70 4.50
CA GLU A 366 -0.75 -24.63 5.06
C GLU A 366 -0.12 -24.11 6.34
N ASN A 367 0.07 -25.00 7.32
CA ASN A 367 0.75 -24.73 8.59
C ASN A 367 0.06 -23.61 9.41
N ALA A 368 -1.23 -23.78 9.71
CA ALA A 368 -1.98 -22.94 10.63
C ALA A 368 -2.10 -23.63 12.01
N PRO A 369 -1.37 -23.18 13.04
CA PRO A 369 -1.26 -23.91 14.31
C PRO A 369 -2.53 -23.91 15.15
N SER A 370 -3.52 -23.07 14.85
CA SER A 370 -4.85 -23.09 15.50
C SER A 370 -5.90 -23.59 14.50
N PHE A 371 -6.33 -22.77 13.56
CA PHE A 371 -7.37 -23.10 12.60
C PHE A 371 -6.93 -22.81 11.16
N GLY A 372 -7.25 -23.71 10.24
CA GLY A 372 -7.17 -23.40 8.82
C GLY A 372 -8.18 -22.32 8.44
N ILE A 373 -9.47 -22.58 8.73
CA ILE A 373 -10.57 -21.62 8.57
C ILE A 373 -11.39 -21.61 9.84
N MET A 374 -11.75 -20.43 10.35
CA MET A 374 -12.67 -20.24 11.44
C MET A 374 -13.89 -19.41 10.97
N ALA A 375 -15.09 -19.94 11.15
CA ALA A 375 -16.34 -19.29 10.78
C ALA A 375 -17.19 -18.99 12.01
N GLY A 376 -17.43 -17.71 12.27
CA GLY A 376 -18.20 -17.18 13.36
C GLY A 376 -17.44 -17.05 14.67
N TRP A 377 -17.84 -16.06 15.45
CA TRP A 377 -17.37 -15.82 16.82
C TRP A 377 -18.56 -15.77 17.78
N GLY A 378 -18.72 -16.80 18.60
CA GLY A 378 -19.93 -16.94 19.40
C GLY A 378 -21.19 -16.95 18.51
N LYS A 379 -22.16 -16.11 18.81
CA LYS A 379 -23.40 -15.99 18.01
C LYS A 379 -23.23 -15.25 16.69
N TYR A 380 -22.08 -14.63 16.46
CA TYR A 380 -21.81 -13.84 15.25
C TYR A 380 -21.36 -14.76 14.11
N LEU A 381 -22.33 -15.50 13.56
CA LEU A 381 -22.22 -16.31 12.35
C LEU A 381 -23.52 -16.13 11.56
N ARG A 382 -23.44 -15.82 10.28
CA ARG A 382 -24.59 -15.76 9.40
C ARG A 382 -24.21 -16.05 7.95
N ASP A 383 -24.90 -17.05 7.35
CA ASP A 383 -24.84 -17.35 5.91
C ASP A 383 -23.42 -17.42 5.31
N VAL A 384 -22.63 -18.35 5.85
CA VAL A 384 -21.24 -18.57 5.43
C VAL A 384 -21.15 -19.85 4.60
N THR A 385 -20.45 -19.79 3.46
CA THR A 385 -20.09 -20.97 2.67
C THR A 385 -18.58 -21.17 2.67
N ILE A 386 -18.11 -22.41 2.93
CA ILE A 386 -16.72 -22.82 2.90
C ILE A 386 -16.59 -24.00 1.94
N THR A 387 -16.08 -23.76 0.72
CA THR A 387 -16.09 -24.78 -0.32
C THR A 387 -14.86 -24.76 -1.22
N GLY A 388 -14.39 -25.95 -1.61
CA GLY A 388 -13.29 -26.08 -2.56
C GLY A 388 -11.92 -25.64 -2.03
N ASN A 389 -11.73 -25.54 -0.71
CA ASN A 389 -10.45 -25.15 -0.12
C ASN A 389 -9.54 -26.38 0.10
N VAL A 390 -8.22 -26.16 0.07
CA VAL A 390 -7.19 -27.14 0.41
C VAL A 390 -6.52 -26.71 1.71
N LEU A 391 -6.68 -27.51 2.76
CA LEU A 391 -6.16 -27.25 4.11
C LEU A 391 -5.16 -28.34 4.48
N ARG A 392 -3.95 -27.95 4.83
CA ARG A 392 -2.88 -28.87 5.20
C ARG A 392 -2.18 -28.44 6.48
N ASN A 393 -1.98 -29.41 7.40
CA ASN A 393 -1.26 -29.20 8.66
C ASN A 393 -1.83 -28.02 9.49
N SER A 394 -3.14 -27.84 9.50
CA SER A 394 -3.81 -26.97 10.46
C SER A 394 -4.18 -27.80 11.69
N PHE A 395 -4.04 -27.27 12.93
CA PHE A 395 -4.42 -28.05 14.11
C PHE A 395 -5.89 -28.48 14.02
N VAL A 396 -6.80 -27.54 13.79
CA VAL A 396 -8.16 -27.79 13.33
C VAL A 396 -8.26 -27.36 11.87
N GLY A 397 -8.84 -28.18 11.01
CA GLY A 397 -9.05 -27.83 9.61
C GLY A 397 -10.03 -26.66 9.48
N ILE A 398 -11.28 -26.87 9.82
CA ILE A 398 -12.36 -25.88 9.77
C ILE A 398 -13.09 -25.89 11.13
N GLY A 399 -13.13 -24.74 11.79
CA GLY A 399 -13.95 -24.50 12.97
C GLY A 399 -15.18 -23.68 12.63
N VAL A 400 -16.37 -24.09 13.09
CA VAL A 400 -17.63 -23.37 12.83
C VAL A 400 -18.35 -23.13 14.13
N SER A 401 -18.83 -21.92 14.39
CA SER A 401 -19.59 -21.62 15.61
C SER A 401 -20.88 -22.41 15.65
N VAL A 402 -21.12 -23.09 16.78
CA VAL A 402 -22.33 -23.90 17.03
C VAL A 402 -23.12 -23.43 18.24
N VAL A 403 -22.81 -22.27 18.78
CA VAL A 403 -23.53 -21.75 19.95
C VAL A 403 -24.97 -21.37 19.62
N PRO A 404 -25.85 -21.30 20.61
CA PRO A 404 -27.22 -20.82 20.40
C PRO A 404 -27.24 -19.40 19.79
N GLY A 405 -28.00 -19.22 18.73
CA GLY A 405 -28.12 -17.98 18.00
C GLY A 405 -27.11 -17.78 16.86
N ALA A 406 -26.15 -18.70 16.69
CA ALA A 406 -25.32 -18.75 15.49
C ALA A 406 -26.17 -19.16 14.27
N GLY A 407 -25.94 -18.48 13.14
CA GLY A 407 -26.66 -18.70 11.89
C GLY A 407 -26.08 -19.83 11.04
N THR A 408 -26.43 -19.82 9.76
CA THR A 408 -26.16 -20.94 8.84
C THR A 408 -24.73 -20.95 8.32
N ALA A 409 -24.12 -22.15 8.29
CA ALA A 409 -22.87 -22.39 7.55
C ALA A 409 -22.98 -23.68 6.70
N LEU A 410 -22.49 -23.58 5.45
CA LEU A 410 -22.32 -24.72 4.54
C LEU A 410 -20.83 -25.03 4.39
N VAL A 411 -20.42 -26.27 4.69
CA VAL A 411 -19.03 -26.72 4.53
C VAL A 411 -19.01 -27.94 3.60
N SER A 412 -18.44 -27.77 2.41
CA SER A 412 -18.46 -28.86 1.40
C SER A 412 -17.28 -28.79 0.44
N ASN A 413 -16.95 -29.94 -0.15
CA ASN A 413 -15.93 -30.05 -1.21
C ASN A 413 -14.52 -29.56 -0.82
N ASN A 414 -14.16 -29.55 0.46
CA ASN A 414 -12.84 -29.19 0.92
C ASN A 414 -11.94 -30.43 1.00
N LEU A 415 -10.66 -30.27 0.73
CA LEU A 415 -9.62 -31.26 1.01
C LEU A 415 -8.88 -30.86 2.28
N ILE A 416 -9.00 -31.66 3.34
CA ILE A 416 -8.45 -31.39 4.67
C ILE A 416 -7.49 -32.52 5.04
N SER A 417 -6.25 -32.18 5.35
CA SER A 417 -5.22 -33.17 5.71
C SER A 417 -4.34 -32.71 6.86
N GLY A 418 -3.97 -33.68 7.74
CA GLY A 418 -3.06 -33.43 8.87
C GLY A 418 -3.66 -32.58 10.00
N SER A 419 -4.99 -32.56 10.16
CA SER A 419 -5.69 -31.79 11.21
C SER A 419 -5.90 -32.65 12.47
N ARG A 420 -4.95 -32.58 13.39
CA ARG A 420 -4.94 -33.41 14.61
C ARG A 420 -6.00 -33.06 15.65
N GLY A 421 -6.52 -31.84 15.62
CA GLY A 421 -7.61 -31.36 16.47
C GLY A 421 -9.01 -31.59 15.89
N GLY A 422 -9.10 -32.22 14.70
CA GLY A 422 -10.34 -32.49 13.96
C GLY A 422 -10.37 -31.79 12.61
N ALA A 423 -10.98 -32.45 11.63
CA ALA A 423 -11.11 -31.86 10.29
C ALA A 423 -12.15 -30.73 10.28
N ILE A 424 -13.33 -30.97 10.88
CA ILE A 424 -14.41 -29.97 10.99
C ILE A 424 -14.97 -30.05 12.41
N VAL A 425 -14.85 -28.96 13.21
CA VAL A 425 -15.28 -28.96 14.60
C VAL A 425 -16.27 -27.82 14.89
N GLY A 426 -17.18 -28.06 15.81
CA GLY A 426 -18.05 -27.00 16.37
C GLY A 426 -17.34 -26.19 17.44
N LEU A 427 -17.50 -24.86 17.38
CA LEU A 427 -16.83 -23.91 18.27
C LEU A 427 -17.82 -23.17 19.17
N ASP A 428 -17.35 -22.84 20.35
CA ASP A 428 -17.83 -21.72 21.18
C ASP A 428 -16.68 -20.70 21.28
N HIS A 429 -16.79 -19.59 20.55
CA HIS A 429 -15.68 -18.67 20.29
C HIS A 429 -14.49 -19.42 19.66
N ALA A 430 -13.29 -19.36 20.23
CA ALA A 430 -12.13 -20.11 19.75
C ALA A 430 -12.00 -21.53 20.36
N LYS A 431 -12.95 -21.95 21.21
CA LYS A 431 -12.90 -23.25 21.89
C LYS A 431 -13.67 -24.33 21.14
N ALA A 432 -13.03 -25.43 20.79
CA ALA A 432 -13.70 -26.61 20.27
C ALA A 432 -14.65 -27.21 21.34
N VAL A 433 -15.93 -27.39 21.02
CA VAL A 433 -16.97 -27.95 21.89
C VAL A 433 -17.60 -29.22 21.34
N THR A 434 -17.13 -29.68 20.19
CA THR A 434 -17.50 -30.98 19.59
C THR A 434 -16.24 -31.76 19.23
N ASN A 435 -16.42 -33.06 18.99
CA ASN A 435 -15.47 -33.83 18.17
C ASN A 435 -15.63 -33.45 16.68
N ASP A 436 -15.08 -34.29 15.80
CA ASP A 436 -15.17 -34.06 14.35
C ASP A 436 -16.62 -34.25 13.85
N LEU A 437 -17.22 -33.16 13.40
CA LEU A 437 -18.59 -33.15 12.89
C LEU A 437 -18.74 -33.98 11.59
N GLY A 438 -17.67 -34.20 10.85
CA GLY A 438 -17.66 -35.05 9.68
C GLY A 438 -17.87 -36.55 10.03
N ALA A 439 -17.34 -36.96 11.18
CA ALA A 439 -17.49 -38.32 11.70
C ALA A 439 -18.80 -38.47 12.54
N ASP A 440 -19.07 -37.49 13.42
CA ASP A 440 -20.20 -37.60 14.38
C ASP A 440 -21.55 -37.12 13.80
N GLY A 441 -21.52 -36.38 12.67
CA GLY A 441 -22.69 -35.77 12.06
C GLY A 441 -23.11 -34.44 12.72
N THR A 442 -24.02 -33.73 12.07
CA THR A 442 -24.52 -32.41 12.49
C THR A 442 -25.95 -32.43 13.05
N SER A 443 -26.50 -33.58 13.38
CA SER A 443 -27.91 -33.70 13.82
C SER A 443 -28.30 -32.82 15.01
N ARG A 444 -27.33 -32.44 15.85
CA ARG A 444 -27.51 -31.53 16.99
C ARG A 444 -27.42 -30.03 16.62
N PHE A 445 -27.02 -29.72 15.39
CA PHE A 445 -26.72 -28.35 14.94
C PHE A 445 -27.34 -28.12 13.56
N ALA A 446 -28.66 -27.93 13.53
CA ALA A 446 -29.43 -27.82 12.28
C ALA A 446 -28.96 -26.68 11.34
N GLN A 447 -28.30 -25.68 11.88
CA GLN A 447 -27.74 -24.57 11.12
C GLN A 447 -26.43 -24.93 10.38
N ILE A 448 -25.83 -26.09 10.68
CA ILE A 448 -24.57 -26.51 10.03
C ILE A 448 -24.89 -27.58 8.98
N VAL A 449 -24.63 -27.26 7.73
CA VAL A 449 -24.81 -28.17 6.59
C VAL A 449 -23.44 -28.69 6.14
N LEU A 450 -23.20 -29.97 6.26
CA LEU A 450 -22.00 -30.63 5.74
C LEU A 450 -22.32 -31.37 4.44
N GLY A 451 -21.60 -31.00 3.38
CA GLY A 451 -21.52 -31.78 2.15
C GLY A 451 -20.31 -32.74 2.17
N LEU A 452 -19.97 -33.30 1.00
CA LEU A 452 -18.79 -34.14 0.85
C LEU A 452 -17.52 -33.30 1.10
N ASN A 453 -16.65 -33.78 2.00
CA ASN A 453 -15.31 -33.26 2.23
C ASN A 453 -14.34 -34.45 2.22
N ALA A 454 -13.17 -34.27 1.60
CA ALA A 454 -12.13 -35.28 1.61
C ALA A 454 -11.19 -35.02 2.80
N VAL A 455 -11.17 -35.95 3.77
CA VAL A 455 -10.35 -35.89 4.98
C VAL A 455 -9.27 -36.98 4.92
N ARG A 456 -8.01 -36.59 5.22
CA ARG A 456 -6.85 -37.52 5.18
C ARG A 456 -5.92 -37.32 6.37
#